data_dd18bee59e3cb3363d8bca16104c4067
#
_entry.id   dd18bee59e3cb3363d8bca16104c4067
#
_cell.length_a   1.000
_cell.length_b   1.000
_cell.length_c   1.000
_cell.angle_alpha   90.00
_cell.angle_beta   90.00
_cell.angle_gamma   90.00
#
_symmetry.space_group_name_H-M   'P 1'
#
loop_
_entity.id
_entity.type
_entity.pdbx_description
1 polymer ?
#
loop_
_entity_poly.entity_id
_entity_poly.type
_entity_poly.pdbx_seq_one_letter_code
_entity_poly.pdbx_strand_id
1 'polypeptide(L)'
;MKLTHLFYTGLLASAVMVSCQKDEKKQEQTHQKEEKAGHQKRQPLDFSSVKAELKLEAEKEKYFDEIVTKYQKLIEESREAAKKSDKMDRVALGIKNEELTLQQAEEMAKVLTTEQMIVFNKFIEENTRKRPRYNDQLLTKIQQEVGLSEEQMKIINAANDAFEKSFHDAHDIYHGNNDLAKEYWEKFDAQRKAVIEKTLTPEQFAKFKELVKEVKFIPRKKK
;
A
#
# COMPACT_ATOMS: atom_id res chain seq x y z
N MET A 1 37.61 48.06 41.21
CA MET A 1 36.89 49.31 41.59
C MET A 1 35.43 49.12 41.19
N LYS A 2 34.58 49.13 42.24
CA LYS A 2 33.26 49.79 42.43
C LYS A 2 32.24 49.47 41.32
N LEU A 3 31.19 48.64 41.63
CA LEU A 3 29.89 48.99 42.29
C LEU A 3 29.07 49.96 41.46
N THR A 4 27.88 49.57 41.05
CA THR A 4 26.61 49.90 41.71
C THR A 4 25.43 49.25 40.91
N HIS A 5 24.64 48.56 41.66
CA HIS A 5 23.18 48.45 41.73
C HIS A 5 22.32 49.38 40.85
N LEU A 6 21.24 48.85 40.26
CA LEU A 6 19.91 49.32 40.64
C LEU A 6 18.80 48.30 40.22
N PHE A 7 17.97 48.03 41.19
CA PHE A 7 16.67 47.34 41.11
C PHE A 7 15.68 48.15 40.27
N TYR A 8 14.82 47.47 39.54
CA TYR A 8 13.44 47.94 39.40
C TYR A 8 12.47 46.77 39.35
N THR A 9 11.58 46.84 40.31
CA THR A 9 10.40 46.00 40.57
C THR A 9 9.25 46.38 39.65
N GLY A 10 8.43 45.39 39.33
CA GLY A 10 6.98 45.63 39.24
C GLY A 10 6.38 45.37 37.88
N LEU A 11 5.54 44.51 37.64
CA LEU A 11 4.12 44.52 37.93
C LEU A 11 3.41 43.34 37.18
N LEU A 12 2.53 42.70 37.86
CA LEU A 12 1.58 41.71 37.41
C LEU A 12 0.78 42.17 36.17
N ALA A 13 0.64 41.29 35.20
CA ALA A 13 -0.52 41.28 34.32
C ALA A 13 -0.99 39.85 34.15
N SER A 14 -2.04 39.53 34.87
CA SER A 14 -2.87 38.36 34.69
C SER A 14 -3.56 38.44 33.32
N ALA A 15 -3.33 37.50 32.45
CA ALA A 15 -4.13 37.34 31.25
C ALA A 15 -4.49 35.87 31.03
N VAL A 16 -5.65 35.55 31.51
CA VAL A 16 -6.71 34.73 30.89
C VAL A 16 -6.21 33.53 30.10
N MET A 17 -6.12 32.39 30.80
CA MET A 17 -6.25 31.07 30.20
C MET A 17 -7.68 30.92 29.68
N VAL A 18 -7.94 31.27 28.42
CA VAL A 18 -9.15 30.89 27.76
C VAL A 18 -8.99 29.46 27.29
N SER A 19 -9.69 28.61 27.96
CA SER A 19 -10.02 27.24 27.79
C SER A 19 -10.30 26.87 26.33
N CYS A 20 -9.39 26.16 25.69
CA CYS A 20 -9.66 25.29 24.55
C CYS A 20 -9.82 23.84 25.03
N GLN A 21 -10.79 23.59 25.91
CA GLN A 21 -11.09 22.25 26.41
C GLN A 21 -12.35 21.63 25.76
N LYS A 22 -12.84 22.19 24.64
CA LYS A 22 -14.08 21.67 24.02
C LYS A 22 -13.87 20.74 22.82
N ASP A 23 -12.67 20.69 22.22
CA ASP A 23 -12.47 19.92 21.00
C ASP A 23 -11.83 18.53 21.23
N GLU A 24 -11.09 18.31 22.32
CA GLU A 24 -10.50 16.99 22.63
C GLU A 24 -11.55 15.92 23.01
N LYS A 25 -12.64 16.30 23.71
CA LYS A 25 -13.69 15.34 24.07
C LYS A 25 -14.55 14.88 22.90
N LYS A 26 -14.52 15.59 21.77
CA LYS A 26 -15.29 15.19 20.58
C LYS A 26 -14.49 14.23 19.70
N GLN A 27 -13.16 14.28 19.74
CA GLN A 27 -12.29 13.32 19.05
C GLN A 27 -12.20 11.98 19.79
N GLU A 28 -12.15 11.98 21.12
CA GLU A 28 -12.15 10.74 21.92
C GLU A 28 -13.46 9.96 21.81
N GLN A 29 -14.61 10.65 21.69
CA GLN A 29 -15.91 9.97 21.53
C GLN A 29 -16.13 9.38 20.13
N THR A 30 -15.45 9.89 19.09
CA THR A 30 -15.49 9.29 17.74
C THR A 30 -14.62 8.04 17.67
N HIS A 31 -13.46 8.01 18.34
CA HIS A 31 -12.60 6.81 18.37
C HIS A 31 -13.19 5.64 19.16
N GLN A 32 -13.94 5.89 20.25
CA GLN A 32 -14.55 4.81 21.02
C GLN A 32 -15.81 4.20 20.38
N LYS A 33 -16.41 4.84 19.37
CA LYS A 33 -17.58 4.31 18.68
C LYS A 33 -17.24 3.40 17.50
N GLU A 34 -16.01 3.47 16.98
CA GLU A 34 -15.55 2.64 15.86
C GLU A 34 -14.96 1.28 16.30
N GLU A 35 -14.56 1.11 17.55
CA GLU A 35 -14.03 -0.17 18.07
C GLU A 35 -15.08 -1.32 18.13
N LYS A 36 -16.34 -1.04 17.89
CA LYS A 36 -17.43 -2.06 17.92
C LYS A 36 -17.96 -2.46 16.55
N ALA A 37 -17.42 -1.94 15.45
CA ALA A 37 -17.69 -2.50 14.14
C ALA A 37 -16.90 -3.80 14.01
N GLY A 38 -17.54 -4.93 14.34
CA GLY A 38 -16.96 -6.26 14.32
C GLY A 38 -16.16 -6.46 13.04
N HIS A 39 -14.93 -6.90 13.17
CA HIS A 39 -14.05 -7.24 12.07
C HIS A 39 -14.75 -8.28 11.18
N GLN A 40 -15.47 -7.83 10.15
CA GLN A 40 -16.02 -8.75 9.17
C GLN A 40 -14.84 -9.54 8.60
N LYS A 41 -14.86 -10.88 8.83
CA LYS A 41 -13.91 -11.78 8.18
C LYS A 41 -13.92 -11.48 6.69
N ARG A 42 -12.76 -11.13 6.14
CA ARG A 42 -12.62 -10.96 4.70
C ARG A 42 -13.02 -12.27 4.04
N GLN A 43 -14.00 -12.19 3.15
CA GLN A 43 -14.35 -13.34 2.33
C GLN A 43 -13.17 -13.65 1.39
N PRO A 44 -12.83 -14.94 1.20
CA PRO A 44 -11.89 -15.35 0.17
C PRO A 44 -12.32 -14.82 -1.20
N LEU A 45 -11.36 -14.72 -2.14
CA LEU A 45 -11.67 -14.34 -3.52
C LEU A 45 -12.57 -15.43 -4.14
N ASP A 46 -13.70 -15.00 -4.71
CA ASP A 46 -14.62 -15.91 -5.39
C ASP A 46 -14.17 -16.13 -6.83
N PHE A 47 -13.83 -17.37 -7.16
CA PHE A 47 -13.36 -17.80 -8.47
C PHE A 47 -14.47 -18.36 -9.37
N SER A 48 -15.72 -18.38 -8.93
CA SER A 48 -16.83 -18.99 -9.69
C SER A 48 -17.05 -18.34 -11.06
N SER A 49 -16.92 -17.01 -11.14
CA SER A 49 -17.10 -16.28 -12.39
C SER A 49 -16.02 -16.63 -13.44
N VAL A 50 -14.74 -16.60 -13.03
CA VAL A 50 -13.64 -16.93 -13.95
C VAL A 50 -13.66 -18.41 -14.32
N LYS A 51 -14.01 -19.31 -13.40
CA LYS A 51 -14.16 -20.73 -13.69
C LYS A 51 -15.21 -21.00 -14.76
N ALA A 52 -16.35 -20.32 -14.69
CA ALA A 52 -17.39 -20.39 -15.71
C ALA A 52 -16.92 -19.87 -17.09
N GLU A 53 -16.10 -18.80 -17.11
CA GLU A 53 -15.52 -18.23 -18.33
C GLU A 53 -14.48 -19.17 -18.97
N LEU A 54 -13.66 -19.84 -18.15
CA LEU A 54 -12.60 -20.76 -18.61
C LEU A 54 -13.14 -22.04 -19.27
N LYS A 55 -14.39 -22.45 -19.02
CA LYS A 55 -15.05 -23.63 -19.59
C LYS A 55 -14.17 -24.89 -19.51
N LEU A 56 -13.69 -25.19 -18.32
CA LEU A 56 -12.77 -26.30 -18.08
C LEU A 56 -13.49 -27.65 -18.24
N GLU A 57 -12.76 -28.65 -18.73
CA GLU A 57 -13.18 -30.05 -18.63
C GLU A 57 -13.13 -30.51 -17.16
N ALA A 58 -13.97 -31.50 -16.81
CA ALA A 58 -14.17 -31.93 -15.41
C ALA A 58 -12.86 -32.28 -14.66
N GLU A 59 -11.91 -32.90 -15.33
CA GLU A 59 -10.61 -33.23 -14.73
C GLU A 59 -9.79 -31.97 -14.45
N LYS A 60 -9.71 -31.05 -15.40
CA LYS A 60 -9.00 -29.76 -15.22
C LYS A 60 -9.69 -28.87 -14.19
N GLU A 61 -11.03 -28.89 -14.15
CA GLU A 61 -11.79 -28.17 -13.14
C GLU A 61 -11.45 -28.63 -11.72
N LYS A 62 -11.27 -29.93 -11.50
CA LYS A 62 -10.83 -30.46 -10.23
C LYS A 62 -9.45 -29.95 -9.83
N TYR A 63 -8.46 -30.00 -10.72
CA TYR A 63 -7.13 -29.44 -10.45
C TYR A 63 -7.16 -27.93 -10.20
N PHE A 64 -7.98 -27.19 -10.95
CA PHE A 64 -8.19 -25.77 -10.73
C PHE A 64 -8.69 -25.49 -9.30
N ASP A 65 -9.73 -26.22 -8.86
CA ASP A 65 -10.31 -26.06 -7.52
C ASP A 65 -9.32 -26.44 -6.41
N GLU A 66 -8.51 -27.47 -6.61
CA GLU A 66 -7.44 -27.88 -5.67
C GLU A 66 -6.38 -26.78 -5.52
N ILE A 67 -5.91 -26.19 -6.63
CA ILE A 67 -4.95 -25.09 -6.64
C ILE A 67 -5.54 -23.87 -5.94
N VAL A 68 -6.77 -23.47 -6.31
CA VAL A 68 -7.46 -22.32 -5.69
C VAL A 68 -7.57 -22.51 -4.16
N THR A 69 -8.06 -23.66 -3.73
CA THR A 69 -8.22 -23.99 -2.31
C THR A 69 -6.91 -23.94 -1.56
N LYS A 70 -5.84 -24.52 -2.12
CA LYS A 70 -4.49 -24.50 -1.55
C LYS A 70 -4.01 -23.06 -1.31
N TYR A 71 -4.07 -22.21 -2.33
CA TYR A 71 -3.53 -20.85 -2.21
C TYR A 71 -4.40 -19.92 -1.38
N GLN A 72 -5.71 -20.06 -1.39
CA GLN A 72 -6.60 -19.37 -0.46
C GLN A 72 -6.25 -19.68 1.00
N LYS A 73 -5.98 -20.95 1.31
CA LYS A 73 -5.55 -21.38 2.64
C LYS A 73 -4.21 -20.76 3.04
N LEU A 74 -3.20 -20.82 2.15
CA LEU A 74 -1.87 -20.23 2.41
C LEU A 74 -1.93 -18.70 2.62
N ILE A 75 -2.75 -17.99 1.86
CA ILE A 75 -2.97 -16.54 2.03
C ILE A 75 -3.65 -16.25 3.37
N GLU A 76 -4.62 -17.05 3.79
CA GLU A 76 -5.28 -16.86 5.09
C GLU A 76 -4.34 -17.19 6.24
N GLU A 77 -3.55 -18.26 6.15
CA GLU A 77 -2.53 -18.60 7.16
C GLU A 77 -1.49 -17.46 7.30
N SER A 78 -1.01 -16.90 6.19
CA SER A 78 -0.11 -15.75 6.20
C SER A 78 -0.72 -14.54 6.90
N ARG A 79 -1.99 -14.27 6.66
CA ARG A 79 -2.73 -13.18 7.31
C ARG A 79 -2.91 -13.42 8.81
N GLU A 80 -3.29 -14.62 9.20
CA GLU A 80 -3.44 -14.97 10.62
C GLU A 80 -2.10 -14.94 11.36
N ALA A 81 -1.00 -15.34 10.70
CA ALA A 81 0.34 -15.20 11.27
C ALA A 81 0.70 -13.73 11.48
N ALA A 82 0.42 -12.85 10.50
CA ALA A 82 0.68 -11.42 10.60
C ALA A 82 -0.12 -10.74 11.71
N LYS A 83 -1.34 -11.19 12.02
CA LYS A 83 -2.17 -10.66 13.11
C LYS A 83 -1.67 -11.01 14.51
N LYS A 84 -0.85 -12.05 14.65
CA LYS A 84 -0.30 -12.48 15.95
C LYS A 84 0.86 -11.61 16.43
N SER A 85 1.44 -10.78 15.58
CA SER A 85 2.46 -9.82 15.97
C SER A 85 1.83 -8.57 16.59
N ASP A 86 2.50 -7.94 17.55
CA ASP A 86 2.03 -6.72 18.23
C ASP A 86 1.71 -5.59 17.24
N LYS A 87 2.49 -5.50 16.17
CA LYS A 87 2.26 -4.59 15.05
C LYS A 87 2.34 -5.36 13.74
N MET A 88 1.22 -5.41 13.01
CA MET A 88 1.17 -6.06 11.70
C MET A 88 2.11 -5.38 10.71
N ASP A 89 3.11 -6.11 10.21
CA ASP A 89 3.92 -5.67 9.07
C ASP A 89 3.13 -5.86 7.76
N ARG A 90 2.53 -4.78 7.31
CA ARG A 90 1.69 -4.77 6.09
C ARG A 90 2.52 -4.90 4.82
N VAL A 91 3.79 -4.47 4.84
CA VAL A 91 4.72 -4.60 3.70
C VAL A 91 5.09 -6.06 3.54
N ALA A 92 5.57 -6.71 4.62
CA ALA A 92 5.91 -8.13 4.59
C ALA A 92 4.72 -9.02 4.20
N LEU A 93 3.52 -8.73 4.74
CA LEU A 93 2.29 -9.43 4.33
C LEU A 93 1.97 -9.22 2.85
N GLY A 94 2.17 -8.00 2.32
CA GLY A 94 1.97 -7.68 0.91
C GLY A 94 2.91 -8.46 0.00
N ILE A 95 4.21 -8.51 0.34
CA ILE A 95 5.23 -9.29 -0.37
C ILE A 95 4.84 -10.78 -0.38
N LYS A 96 4.48 -11.32 0.79
CA LYS A 96 4.11 -12.73 0.90
C LYS A 96 2.88 -13.10 0.06
N ASN A 97 1.87 -12.23 0.05
CA ASN A 97 0.69 -12.46 -0.79
C ASN A 97 1.01 -12.38 -2.29
N GLU A 98 1.91 -11.49 -2.70
CA GLU A 98 2.37 -11.39 -4.09
C GLU A 98 3.12 -12.66 -4.52
N GLU A 99 4.06 -13.16 -3.68
CA GLU A 99 4.74 -14.45 -3.90
C GLU A 99 3.75 -15.61 -4.05
N LEU A 100 2.77 -15.72 -3.16
CA LEU A 100 1.76 -16.77 -3.22
C LEU A 100 0.90 -16.67 -4.48
N THR A 101 0.58 -15.45 -4.92
CA THR A 101 -0.16 -15.23 -6.16
C THR A 101 0.64 -15.65 -7.39
N LEU A 102 1.94 -15.36 -7.43
CA LEU A 102 2.84 -15.81 -8.50
C LEU A 102 2.96 -17.32 -8.54
N GLN A 103 3.18 -17.97 -7.39
CA GLN A 103 3.23 -19.42 -7.29
C GLN A 103 1.90 -20.08 -7.73
N GLN A 104 0.76 -19.48 -7.38
CA GLN A 104 -0.55 -19.93 -7.85
C GLN A 104 -0.64 -19.86 -9.39
N ALA A 105 -0.17 -18.77 -9.99
CA ALA A 105 -0.18 -18.61 -11.45
C ALA A 105 0.74 -19.64 -12.14
N GLU A 106 1.91 -19.95 -11.56
CA GLU A 106 2.83 -20.97 -12.06
C GLU A 106 2.22 -22.38 -12.01
N GLU A 107 1.53 -22.73 -10.93
CA GLU A 107 0.82 -24.02 -10.85
C GLU A 107 -0.37 -24.06 -11.80
N MET A 108 -1.10 -22.96 -11.92
CA MET A 108 -2.26 -22.84 -12.82
C MET A 108 -1.85 -22.97 -14.29
N ALA A 109 -0.65 -22.47 -14.67
CA ALA A 109 -0.11 -22.62 -16.02
C ALA A 109 0.16 -24.07 -16.44
N LYS A 110 0.19 -25.02 -15.50
CA LYS A 110 0.32 -26.47 -15.79
C LYS A 110 -1.04 -27.11 -16.13
N VAL A 111 -2.15 -26.43 -15.84
CA VAL A 111 -3.52 -26.93 -16.00
C VAL A 111 -4.22 -26.20 -17.14
N LEU A 112 -4.00 -24.89 -17.27
CA LEU A 112 -4.66 -24.00 -18.23
C LEU A 112 -3.87 -23.86 -19.53
N THR A 113 -4.57 -23.63 -20.64
CA THR A 113 -3.93 -23.21 -21.90
C THR A 113 -3.44 -21.77 -21.81
N THR A 114 -2.63 -21.32 -22.78
CA THR A 114 -2.15 -19.95 -22.84
C THR A 114 -3.30 -18.93 -22.86
N GLU A 115 -4.34 -19.19 -23.62
CA GLU A 115 -5.53 -18.32 -23.71
C GLU A 115 -6.30 -18.29 -22.39
N GLN A 116 -6.45 -19.44 -21.74
CA GLN A 116 -7.09 -19.53 -20.42
C GLN A 116 -6.27 -18.83 -19.35
N MET A 117 -4.93 -18.88 -19.42
CA MET A 117 -4.05 -18.13 -18.52
C MET A 117 -4.20 -16.62 -18.67
N ILE A 118 -4.45 -16.10 -19.87
CA ILE A 118 -4.73 -14.67 -20.08
C ILE A 118 -6.00 -14.27 -19.31
N VAL A 119 -7.06 -15.06 -19.40
CA VAL A 119 -8.33 -14.82 -18.68
C VAL A 119 -8.11 -14.90 -17.16
N PHE A 120 -7.42 -15.93 -16.69
CA PHE A 120 -7.12 -16.12 -15.28
C PHE A 120 -6.28 -14.97 -14.72
N ASN A 121 -5.19 -14.58 -15.38
CA ASN A 121 -4.31 -13.50 -14.93
C ASN A 121 -5.05 -12.16 -14.90
N LYS A 122 -5.90 -11.88 -15.88
CA LYS A 122 -6.76 -10.69 -15.89
C LYS A 122 -7.70 -10.67 -14.68
N PHE A 123 -8.35 -11.81 -14.38
CA PHE A 123 -9.21 -11.93 -13.21
C PHE A 123 -8.44 -11.66 -11.92
N ILE A 124 -7.25 -12.25 -11.75
CA ILE A 124 -6.39 -12.00 -10.58
C ILE A 124 -6.02 -10.51 -10.49
N GLU A 125 -5.60 -9.91 -11.60
CA GLU A 125 -5.22 -8.49 -11.63
C GLU A 125 -6.36 -7.55 -11.22
N GLU A 126 -7.58 -7.83 -11.65
CA GLU A 126 -8.77 -7.01 -11.35
C GLU A 126 -9.31 -7.21 -9.92
N ASN A 127 -9.06 -8.37 -9.31
CA ASN A 127 -9.68 -8.76 -8.04
C ASN A 127 -8.70 -8.85 -6.87
N THR A 128 -7.38 -8.81 -7.10
CA THR A 128 -6.37 -8.77 -6.05
C THR A 128 -5.88 -7.36 -5.80
N ARG A 129 -5.43 -7.12 -4.57
CA ARG A 129 -4.88 -5.82 -4.21
C ARG A 129 -3.43 -5.74 -4.62
N LYS A 130 -3.11 -4.81 -5.52
CA LYS A 130 -1.71 -4.46 -5.84
C LYS A 130 -1.07 -3.71 -4.68
N ARG A 131 0.23 -3.93 -4.50
CA ARG A 131 1.04 -3.13 -3.57
C ARG A 131 1.08 -1.67 -4.06
N PRO A 132 1.03 -0.69 -3.16
CA PRO A 132 1.04 0.72 -3.53
C PRO A 132 2.48 1.18 -3.88
N ARG A 133 3.05 0.66 -4.96
CA ARG A 133 4.43 0.95 -5.39
C ARG A 133 4.56 0.88 -6.91
N TYR A 134 5.68 1.37 -7.46
CA TYR A 134 6.07 0.99 -8.82
C TYR A 134 6.39 -0.50 -8.80
N ASN A 135 5.70 -1.28 -9.64
CA ASN A 135 5.93 -2.72 -9.74
C ASN A 135 7.20 -3.02 -10.55
N ASP A 136 7.67 -4.25 -10.51
CA ASP A 136 8.93 -4.66 -11.11
C ASP A 136 8.93 -4.49 -12.64
N GLN A 137 7.79 -4.69 -13.30
CA GLN A 137 7.65 -4.45 -14.74
C GLN A 137 7.87 -2.97 -15.09
N LEU A 138 7.25 -2.06 -14.33
CA LEU A 138 7.45 -0.62 -14.51
C LEU A 138 8.88 -0.20 -14.18
N LEU A 139 9.48 -0.74 -13.12
CA LEU A 139 10.86 -0.46 -12.75
C LEU A 139 11.85 -0.92 -13.83
N THR A 140 11.67 -2.12 -14.39
CA THR A 140 12.46 -2.61 -15.53
C THR A 140 12.31 -1.70 -16.75
N LYS A 141 11.08 -1.29 -17.07
CA LYS A 141 10.83 -0.35 -18.16
C LYS A 141 11.50 1.00 -17.93
N ILE A 142 11.41 1.54 -16.71
CA ILE A 142 12.08 2.78 -16.33
C ILE A 142 13.59 2.65 -16.52
N GLN A 143 14.20 1.57 -16.02
CA GLN A 143 15.63 1.34 -16.17
C GLN A 143 16.08 1.34 -17.65
N GLN A 144 15.35 0.64 -18.50
CA GLN A 144 15.68 0.49 -19.92
C GLN A 144 15.44 1.77 -20.72
N GLU A 145 14.26 2.38 -20.60
CA GLU A 145 13.87 3.52 -21.44
C GLU A 145 14.52 4.85 -20.99
N VAL A 146 14.81 5.00 -19.70
CA VAL A 146 15.51 6.18 -19.17
C VAL A 146 17.01 6.02 -19.27
N GLY A 147 17.54 4.80 -19.36
CA GLY A 147 18.96 4.50 -19.41
C GLY A 147 19.62 4.72 -18.06
N LEU A 148 19.08 4.09 -17.00
CA LEU A 148 19.54 4.28 -15.63
C LEU A 148 20.68 3.34 -15.28
N SER A 149 21.67 3.85 -14.51
CA SER A 149 22.72 3.03 -13.90
C SER A 149 22.16 2.16 -12.77
N GLU A 150 22.91 1.14 -12.36
CA GLU A 150 22.54 0.30 -11.21
C GLU A 150 22.46 1.11 -9.92
N GLU A 151 23.35 2.10 -9.73
CA GLU A 151 23.35 2.98 -8.56
C GLU A 151 22.10 3.85 -8.53
N GLN A 152 21.68 4.41 -9.68
CA GLN A 152 20.44 5.16 -9.78
C GLN A 152 19.23 4.27 -9.47
N MET A 153 19.21 3.03 -9.98
CA MET A 153 18.14 2.07 -9.72
C MET A 153 18.08 1.67 -8.24
N LYS A 154 19.21 1.51 -7.53
CA LYS A 154 19.22 1.27 -6.09
C LYS A 154 18.54 2.39 -5.32
N ILE A 155 18.79 3.65 -5.68
CA ILE A 155 18.14 4.80 -5.03
C ILE A 155 16.64 4.85 -5.35
N ILE A 156 16.26 4.58 -6.59
CA ILE A 156 14.85 4.54 -7.02
C ILE A 156 14.10 3.43 -6.26
N ASN A 157 14.70 2.23 -6.15
CA ASN A 157 14.12 1.13 -5.40
C ASN A 157 13.97 1.48 -3.91
N ALA A 158 15.00 2.06 -3.29
CA ALA A 158 14.94 2.50 -1.90
C ALA A 158 13.85 3.57 -1.67
N ALA A 159 13.70 4.53 -2.59
CA ALA A 159 12.64 5.54 -2.54
C ALA A 159 11.25 4.91 -2.71
N ASN A 160 11.12 3.89 -3.57
CA ASN A 160 9.91 3.14 -3.78
C ASN A 160 9.51 2.31 -2.53
N ASP A 161 10.48 1.69 -1.87
CA ASP A 161 10.28 0.95 -0.62
C ASP A 161 9.90 1.88 0.54
N ALA A 162 10.55 3.04 0.64
CA ALA A 162 10.23 4.06 1.64
C ALA A 162 8.80 4.62 1.46
N PHE A 163 8.38 4.83 0.21
CA PHE A 163 7.00 5.21 -0.11
C PHE A 163 6.00 4.16 0.36
N GLU A 164 6.20 2.90 -0.01
CA GLU A 164 5.31 1.80 0.37
C GLU A 164 5.21 1.68 1.89
N LYS A 165 6.36 1.69 2.58
CA LYS A 165 6.41 1.63 4.03
C LYS A 165 5.66 2.79 4.68
N SER A 166 5.90 4.03 4.26
CA SER A 166 5.26 5.23 4.81
C SER A 166 3.75 5.19 4.62
N PHE A 167 3.28 4.77 3.44
CA PHE A 167 1.87 4.63 3.15
C PHE A 167 1.20 3.54 4.00
N HIS A 168 1.89 2.41 4.23
CA HIS A 168 1.38 1.37 5.11
C HIS A 168 1.39 1.75 6.60
N ASP A 169 2.42 2.44 7.05
CA ASP A 169 2.52 2.90 8.44
C ASP A 169 1.43 3.93 8.79
N ALA A 170 1.01 4.75 7.82
CA ALA A 170 -0.09 5.70 7.97
C ALA A 170 -1.49 5.05 7.83
N HIS A 171 -1.58 3.74 7.56
CA HIS A 171 -2.85 3.07 7.25
C HIS A 171 -3.93 3.31 8.31
N ASP A 172 -3.58 3.26 9.59
CA ASP A 172 -4.58 3.36 10.66
C ASP A 172 -5.14 4.79 10.79
N ILE A 173 -4.41 5.79 10.26
CA ILE A 173 -4.86 7.19 10.21
C ILE A 173 -5.95 7.37 9.15
N TYR A 174 -5.76 6.81 7.95
CA TYR A 174 -6.69 7.00 6.83
C TYR A 174 -7.66 5.82 6.61
N HIS A 175 -7.64 4.82 7.52
CA HIS A 175 -8.50 3.64 7.36
C HIS A 175 -9.98 4.03 7.25
N GLY A 176 -10.67 3.50 6.23
CA GLY A 176 -12.09 3.80 5.97
C GLY A 176 -12.36 5.13 5.25
N ASN A 177 -11.36 6.01 5.08
CA ASN A 177 -11.47 7.31 4.42
C ASN A 177 -10.61 7.35 3.15
N ASN A 178 -11.25 7.23 1.97
CA ASN A 178 -10.54 7.23 0.69
C ASN A 178 -9.92 8.58 0.34
N ASP A 179 -10.52 9.70 0.75
CA ASP A 179 -10.00 11.04 0.45
C ASP A 179 -8.72 11.29 1.24
N LEU A 180 -8.74 10.96 2.54
CA LEU A 180 -7.55 11.04 3.38
C LEU A 180 -6.46 10.07 2.91
N ALA A 181 -6.83 8.84 2.50
CA ALA A 181 -5.88 7.89 1.92
C ALA A 181 -5.22 8.43 0.66
N LYS A 182 -5.97 9.16 -0.19
CA LYS A 182 -5.44 9.84 -1.38
C LYS A 182 -4.44 10.93 -1.00
N GLU A 183 -4.77 11.78 -0.02
CA GLU A 183 -3.87 12.84 0.47
C GLU A 183 -2.53 12.27 0.96
N TYR A 184 -2.56 11.21 1.76
CA TYR A 184 -1.35 10.54 2.23
C TYR A 184 -0.57 9.90 1.09
N TRP A 185 -1.26 9.28 0.12
CA TRP A 185 -0.61 8.70 -1.06
C TRP A 185 0.11 9.79 -1.87
N GLU A 186 -0.56 10.90 -2.18
CA GLU A 186 0.00 12.03 -2.94
C GLU A 186 1.18 12.67 -2.20
N LYS A 187 1.08 12.85 -0.89
CA LYS A 187 2.17 13.37 -0.05
C LYS A 187 3.42 12.50 -0.13
N PHE A 188 3.28 11.18 0.05
CA PHE A 188 4.42 10.28 0.04
C PHE A 188 4.95 10.05 -1.37
N ASP A 189 4.10 10.07 -2.40
CA ASP A 189 4.52 10.01 -3.79
C ASP A 189 5.34 11.26 -4.21
N ALA A 190 4.94 12.43 -3.74
CA ALA A 190 5.73 13.64 -3.93
C ALA A 190 7.12 13.54 -3.28
N GLN A 191 7.23 12.98 -2.07
CA GLN A 191 8.49 12.73 -1.41
C GLN A 191 9.36 11.73 -2.20
N ARG A 192 8.77 10.61 -2.66
CA ARG A 192 9.45 9.63 -3.53
C ARG A 192 9.98 10.29 -4.79
N LYS A 193 9.15 11.06 -5.50
CA LYS A 193 9.55 11.77 -6.72
C LYS A 193 10.66 12.79 -6.47
N ALA A 194 10.63 13.50 -5.35
CA ALA A 194 11.67 14.47 -5.00
C ALA A 194 13.05 13.81 -4.75
N VAL A 195 13.09 12.59 -4.18
CA VAL A 195 14.33 11.81 -4.06
C VAL A 195 14.84 11.38 -5.43
N ILE A 196 13.94 10.89 -6.28
CA ILE A 196 14.27 10.43 -7.63
C ILE A 196 14.79 11.60 -8.50
N GLU A 197 14.14 12.77 -8.43
CA GLU A 197 14.55 13.98 -9.15
C GLU A 197 15.98 14.39 -8.84
N LYS A 198 16.41 14.32 -7.58
CA LYS A 198 17.79 14.62 -7.17
C LYS A 198 18.81 13.62 -7.66
N THR A 199 18.37 12.43 -8.06
CA THR A 199 19.24 11.33 -8.50
C THR A 199 19.45 11.32 -10.01
N LEU A 200 18.49 11.88 -10.76
CA LEU A 200 18.45 11.82 -12.22
C LEU A 200 18.91 13.14 -12.85
N THR A 201 19.41 13.07 -14.09
CA THR A 201 19.56 14.29 -14.89
C THR A 201 18.20 14.88 -15.25
N PRO A 202 18.10 16.18 -15.63
CA PRO A 202 16.84 16.77 -16.06
C PRO A 202 16.15 15.99 -17.18
N GLU A 203 16.91 15.47 -18.16
CA GLU A 203 16.42 14.68 -19.28
C GLU A 203 15.92 13.31 -18.84
N GLN A 204 16.66 12.65 -17.95
CA GLN A 204 16.25 11.38 -17.36
C GLN A 204 14.98 11.56 -16.55
N PHE A 205 14.89 12.61 -15.73
CA PHE A 205 13.70 12.87 -14.90
C PHE A 205 12.48 13.22 -15.76
N ALA A 206 12.64 13.93 -16.88
CA ALA A 206 11.53 14.20 -17.80
C ALA A 206 10.95 12.88 -18.36
N LYS A 207 11.79 11.96 -18.84
CA LYS A 207 11.36 10.63 -19.30
C LYS A 207 10.72 9.80 -18.20
N PHE A 208 11.34 9.80 -17.00
CA PHE A 208 10.79 9.12 -15.83
C PHE A 208 9.36 9.59 -15.53
N LYS A 209 9.09 10.90 -15.50
CA LYS A 209 7.76 11.45 -15.25
C LYS A 209 6.71 10.94 -16.24
N GLU A 210 7.06 10.83 -17.53
CA GLU A 210 6.15 10.29 -18.55
C GLU A 210 5.79 8.82 -18.29
N LEU A 211 6.75 8.02 -17.86
CA LEU A 211 6.51 6.59 -17.58
C LEU A 211 5.63 6.36 -16.35
N VAL A 212 5.71 7.25 -15.36
CA VAL A 212 4.95 7.10 -14.11
C VAL A 212 3.67 7.94 -14.05
N LYS A 213 3.31 8.68 -15.09
CA LYS A 213 2.17 9.62 -15.08
C LYS A 213 0.83 8.95 -14.78
N GLU A 214 0.65 7.69 -15.18
CA GLU A 214 -0.57 6.92 -14.93
C GLU A 214 -0.59 6.24 -13.55
N VAL A 215 0.52 6.29 -12.81
CA VAL A 215 0.57 5.72 -11.46
C VAL A 215 -0.10 6.69 -10.50
N LYS A 216 -1.27 6.32 -10.03
CA LYS A 216 -2.13 7.15 -9.17
C LYS A 216 -2.78 6.32 -8.08
N PHE A 217 -3.32 7.01 -7.09
CA PHE A 217 -4.11 6.39 -6.05
C PHE A 217 -5.35 5.70 -6.63
N ILE A 218 -5.57 4.44 -6.24
CA ILE A 218 -6.75 3.68 -6.59
C ILE A 218 -7.61 3.52 -5.33
N PRO A 219 -8.79 4.17 -5.27
CA PRO A 219 -9.65 4.09 -4.10
C PRO A 219 -10.19 2.66 -3.91
N ARG A 220 -10.46 2.29 -2.66
CA ARG A 220 -11.16 1.03 -2.37
C ARG A 220 -12.59 1.13 -2.90
N LYS A 221 -13.01 0.13 -3.67
CA LYS A 221 -14.43 -0.06 -3.99
C LYS A 221 -15.20 -0.26 -2.67
N LYS A 222 -16.20 0.56 -2.42
CA LYS A 222 -17.16 0.28 -1.33
C LYS A 222 -17.91 -0.98 -1.76
N LYS A 223 -17.83 -2.04 -0.93
CA LYS A 223 -18.67 -3.22 -1.09
C LYS A 223 -20.05 -2.94 -0.54
#